data_11e9e0a09edb4076d2e78d6932e7a5a9
#
_entry.id   11e9e0a09edb4076d2e78d6932e7a5a9
#
_cell.length_a   1.000
_cell.length_b   1.000
_cell.length_c   1.000
_cell.angle_alpha   90.00
_cell.angle_beta   90.00
_cell.angle_gamma   90.00
#
_symmetry.space_group_name_H-M   'P 1'
#
loop_
_entity.id
_entity.type
_entity.pdbx_description
1 polymer ?
#
loop_
_entity_poly.entity_id
_entity_poly.type
_entity_poly.pdbx_seq_one_letter_code
_entity_poly.pdbx_strand_id
1 'polypeptide(L)'
;MDEKKTAAVEHSVIMGESTKKPFPRTTNPGAQWFFEPVKLGLFIHFGISTAGDDLDISWSMMDNPDRYGRNGQTTPTAYWKLAEQFNPTAFHPEDWLSAAKEAGFTYAVFTCRHHDGFAMWPSDAGDFSTRNYLGGRDLVGEYVAACRKVGLKVGLYYSPPDWRFNQKYMSFMIGSHSEKYPDRPYKDVDHRVIDAIPPMPEDHKTAYFDYVNAQVRELLTRYGRIDLLWFDGTTKDTDRAISIEEIRALQPQIVVNDRLWGFGNGDYCSEYECRLPEKKPEYPAWETCHSWHVGGGWSYVINADKYRPLSDTMHKYEVCRRFGGNLLLNIAPRADGSVPDAYYASVKEFGDELRKLK
;
A
#
# COMPACT_ATOMS: atom_id res chain seq x y z
N MET A 1 14.68 -6.45 21.90
CA MET A 1 13.36 -6.93 21.45
C MET A 1 13.14 -6.34 20.08
N ASP A 2 12.84 -7.17 19.12
CA ASP A 2 12.93 -6.84 17.69
C ASP A 2 11.84 -5.82 17.31
N GLU A 3 12.22 -4.57 17.01
CA GLU A 3 11.32 -3.48 16.59
C GLU A 3 10.42 -3.88 15.40
N LYS A 4 10.90 -4.83 14.59
CA LYS A 4 10.22 -5.36 13.41
C LYS A 4 9.02 -6.27 13.73
N LYS A 5 9.04 -6.95 14.89
CA LYS A 5 7.87 -7.70 15.36
C LYS A 5 6.75 -6.79 15.87
N THR A 6 7.11 -5.59 16.33
CA THR A 6 6.16 -4.64 16.87
C THR A 6 5.25 -4.07 15.77
N ALA A 7 5.80 -3.71 14.60
CA ALA A 7 5.01 -3.17 13.48
C ALA A 7 4.00 -4.20 12.93
N ALA A 8 4.40 -5.48 12.78
CA ALA A 8 3.50 -6.53 12.31
C ALA A 8 2.37 -6.81 13.32
N VAL A 9 2.67 -6.75 14.64
CA VAL A 9 1.67 -6.92 15.69
C VAL A 9 0.72 -5.71 15.74
N GLU A 10 1.22 -4.49 15.59
CA GLU A 10 0.39 -3.29 15.55
C GLU A 10 -0.52 -3.26 14.33
N HIS A 11 -0.04 -3.70 13.18
CA HIS A 11 -0.85 -3.88 11.98
C HIS A 11 -2.02 -4.86 12.24
N SER A 12 -1.78 -5.99 12.91
CA SER A 12 -2.82 -6.96 13.24
C SER A 12 -3.82 -6.44 14.28
N VAL A 13 -3.38 -5.63 15.24
CA VAL A 13 -4.25 -5.04 16.28
C VAL A 13 -5.20 -3.98 15.68
N ILE A 14 -4.70 -3.15 14.75
CA ILE A 14 -5.51 -2.12 14.08
C ILE A 14 -6.43 -2.74 13.03
N MET A 15 -5.97 -3.78 12.34
CA MET A 15 -6.61 -4.36 11.17
C MET A 15 -7.50 -5.57 11.47
N GLY A 16 -7.35 -6.18 12.68
CA GLY A 16 -8.08 -7.37 13.08
C GLY A 16 -7.52 -8.67 12.47
N GLU A 17 -8.01 -9.80 12.94
CA GLU A 17 -7.71 -11.12 12.38
C GLU A 17 -8.79 -11.56 11.40
N SER A 18 -8.38 -12.19 10.30
CA SER A 18 -9.31 -12.77 9.35
C SER A 18 -9.92 -14.04 9.90
N THR A 19 -11.24 -14.17 9.77
CA THR A 19 -12.00 -15.40 10.07
C THR A 19 -12.20 -16.28 8.84
N LYS A 20 -11.87 -15.81 7.64
CA LYS A 20 -12.06 -16.55 6.40
C LYS A 20 -11.11 -17.72 6.27
N LYS A 21 -11.64 -18.81 5.71
CA LYS A 21 -10.82 -19.98 5.34
C LYS A 21 -9.91 -19.64 4.17
N PRO A 22 -8.70 -20.24 4.12
CA PRO A 22 -7.83 -20.13 2.95
C PRO A 22 -8.56 -20.51 1.66
N PHE A 23 -8.31 -19.76 0.61
CA PHE A 23 -8.77 -20.08 -0.74
C PHE A 23 -7.60 -20.59 -1.60
N PRO A 24 -7.83 -21.45 -2.59
CA PRO A 24 -6.78 -21.98 -3.41
C PRO A 24 -6.15 -20.87 -4.28
N ARG A 25 -4.83 -20.93 -4.43
CA ARG A 25 -4.11 -20.08 -5.37
C ARG A 25 -4.73 -20.19 -6.78
N THR A 26 -4.78 -19.07 -7.48
CA THR A 26 -5.31 -19.04 -8.85
C THR A 26 -4.49 -19.91 -9.80
N THR A 27 -5.19 -20.71 -10.60
CA THR A 27 -4.62 -21.50 -11.71
C THR A 27 -4.85 -20.85 -13.06
N ASN A 28 -5.45 -19.65 -13.11
CA ASN A 28 -5.72 -18.95 -14.37
C ASN A 28 -4.39 -18.70 -15.12
N PRO A 29 -4.28 -19.11 -16.41
CA PRO A 29 -3.05 -18.93 -17.19
C PRO A 29 -2.61 -17.45 -17.26
N GLY A 30 -3.55 -16.51 -17.27
CA GLY A 30 -3.26 -15.06 -17.30
C GLY A 30 -2.64 -14.52 -16.01
N ALA A 31 -2.64 -15.28 -14.91
CA ALA A 31 -2.05 -14.94 -13.62
C ALA A 31 -0.67 -15.57 -13.43
N GLN A 32 -0.29 -16.58 -14.21
CA GLN A 32 0.93 -17.35 -13.96
C GLN A 32 2.22 -16.56 -14.11
N TRP A 33 2.19 -15.43 -14.81
CA TRP A 33 3.33 -14.52 -14.94
C TRP A 33 3.93 -14.12 -13.58
N PHE A 34 3.11 -14.02 -12.53
CA PHE A 34 3.54 -13.60 -11.19
C PHE A 34 4.34 -14.70 -10.47
N PHE A 35 4.03 -15.96 -10.75
CA PHE A 35 4.59 -17.13 -10.07
C PHE A 35 5.83 -17.71 -10.77
N GLU A 36 6.25 -17.14 -11.90
CA GLU A 36 7.52 -17.46 -12.54
C GLU A 36 8.70 -16.88 -11.74
N PRO A 37 9.95 -17.35 -11.98
CA PRO A 37 11.08 -16.90 -11.19
C PRO A 37 11.23 -15.38 -11.13
N VAL A 38 11.47 -14.90 -9.96
CA VAL A 38 11.77 -13.52 -9.54
C VAL A 38 11.24 -12.42 -10.44
N LYS A 39 10.13 -11.83 -10.08
CA LYS A 39 9.63 -10.63 -10.72
C LYS A 39 10.04 -9.39 -9.93
N LEU A 40 10.34 -8.33 -10.66
CA LEU A 40 10.58 -7.01 -10.09
C LEU A 40 9.32 -6.17 -10.25
N GLY A 41 8.85 -5.61 -9.15
CA GLY A 41 7.74 -4.69 -9.08
C GLY A 41 8.17 -3.31 -8.61
N LEU A 42 7.56 -2.28 -9.17
CA LEU A 42 7.69 -0.91 -8.69
C LEU A 42 6.48 -0.56 -7.84
N PHE A 43 6.70 -0.26 -6.56
CA PHE A 43 5.67 0.22 -5.66
C PHE A 43 5.66 1.75 -5.66
N ILE A 44 4.50 2.36 -5.69
CA ILE A 44 4.38 3.81 -5.71
C ILE A 44 3.45 4.23 -4.57
N HIS A 45 4.04 4.80 -3.50
CA HIS A 45 3.26 5.42 -2.44
C HIS A 45 3.16 6.92 -2.70
N PHE A 46 1.95 7.34 -3.02
CA PHE A 46 1.64 8.73 -3.35
C PHE A 46 0.24 9.08 -2.85
N GLY A 47 0.07 10.27 -2.32
CA GLY A 47 -1.21 10.73 -1.79
C GLY A 47 -1.11 12.09 -1.11
N ILE A 48 -2.17 12.48 -0.41
CA ILE A 48 -2.33 13.80 0.19
C ILE A 48 -1.26 14.13 1.24
N SER A 49 -0.60 13.13 1.85
CA SER A 49 0.52 13.34 2.78
C SER A 49 1.63 14.20 2.18
N THR A 50 1.84 14.09 0.86
CA THR A 50 2.90 14.83 0.16
C THR A 50 2.64 16.33 0.07
N ALA A 51 1.40 16.78 0.28
CA ALA A 51 1.08 18.21 0.41
C ALA A 51 1.46 18.77 1.79
N GLY A 52 1.79 17.92 2.76
CA GLY A 52 2.37 18.31 4.03
C GLY A 52 3.90 18.23 4.01
N ASP A 53 4.53 18.77 5.06
CA ASP A 53 5.98 18.77 5.21
C ASP A 53 6.44 17.52 5.98
N ASP A 54 7.25 16.68 5.32
CA ASP A 54 7.89 15.49 5.92
C ASP A 54 6.90 14.45 6.52
N LEU A 55 5.72 14.30 5.93
CA LEU A 55 4.69 13.37 6.41
C LEU A 55 4.74 12.03 5.70
N ASP A 56 4.79 10.95 6.45
CA ASP A 56 4.79 9.60 5.90
C ASP A 56 3.39 9.00 5.87
N ILE A 57 2.72 9.14 4.72
CA ILE A 57 1.36 8.62 4.47
C ILE A 57 0.44 8.76 5.71
N SER A 58 -0.54 7.89 5.88
CA SER A 58 -1.48 7.93 7.00
C SER A 58 -0.85 7.73 8.38
N TRP A 59 0.33 7.05 8.44
CA TRP A 59 1.00 6.78 9.71
C TRP A 59 1.40 8.03 10.47
N SER A 60 1.61 9.15 9.77
CA SER A 60 1.87 10.44 10.40
C SER A 60 0.74 10.93 11.31
N MET A 61 -0.50 10.43 11.12
CA MET A 61 -1.65 10.74 11.97
C MET A 61 -1.69 9.96 13.28
N MET A 62 -0.95 8.84 13.37
CA MET A 62 -1.00 7.97 14.54
C MET A 62 0.00 8.45 15.58
N ASP A 63 -0.48 8.91 16.74
CA ASP A 63 0.41 9.28 17.83
C ASP A 63 1.14 8.04 18.39
N ASN A 64 2.44 8.17 18.60
CA ASN A 64 3.29 7.11 19.12
C ASN A 64 4.33 7.66 20.08
N PRO A 65 4.17 7.41 21.42
CA PRO A 65 5.14 7.88 22.41
C PRO A 65 6.55 7.33 22.21
N ASP A 66 6.67 6.15 21.64
CA ASP A 66 7.98 5.52 21.37
C ASP A 66 8.63 6.07 20.10
N ARG A 67 7.96 6.99 19.41
CA ARG A 67 8.42 7.65 18.17
C ARG A 67 8.93 6.65 17.13
N TYR A 68 8.20 5.55 16.95
CA TYR A 68 8.51 4.62 15.88
C TYR A 68 8.26 5.31 14.53
N GLY A 69 9.34 5.52 13.79
CA GLY A 69 9.26 6.17 12.47
C GLY A 69 8.79 7.63 12.56
N ARG A 70 7.88 7.99 11.65
CA ARG A 70 7.33 9.35 11.48
C ARG A 70 5.89 9.48 11.96
N ASN A 71 5.52 8.71 12.97
CA ASN A 71 4.18 8.73 13.55
C ASN A 71 3.97 9.96 14.43
N GLY A 72 2.70 10.42 14.53
CA GLY A 72 2.32 11.53 15.38
C GLY A 72 2.85 12.90 14.98
N GLN A 73 3.28 13.06 13.73
CA GLN A 73 3.78 14.33 13.21
C GLN A 73 2.66 15.36 13.01
N THR A 74 1.43 14.90 12.82
CA THR A 74 0.26 15.73 12.62
C THR A 74 -0.99 15.08 13.21
N THR A 75 -1.98 15.86 13.56
CA THR A 75 -3.29 15.31 13.94
C THR A 75 -4.06 14.85 12.72
N PRO A 76 -4.93 13.83 12.84
CA PRO A 76 -5.84 13.44 11.76
C PRO A 76 -6.61 14.59 11.13
N THR A 77 -7.16 15.47 11.96
CA THR A 77 -7.90 16.67 11.50
C THR A 77 -7.03 17.58 10.60
N ALA A 78 -5.77 17.79 10.95
CA ALA A 78 -4.85 18.60 10.14
C ALA A 78 -4.42 17.86 8.88
N TYR A 79 -4.17 16.56 8.97
CA TYR A 79 -3.76 15.73 7.85
C TYR A 79 -4.82 15.70 6.74
N TRP A 80 -6.09 15.45 7.06
CA TRP A 80 -7.15 15.38 6.03
C TRP A 80 -7.37 16.70 5.31
N LYS A 81 -7.06 17.84 5.91
CA LYS A 81 -7.09 19.16 5.24
C LYS A 81 -6.04 19.30 4.13
N LEU A 82 -5.01 18.45 4.10
CA LEU A 82 -4.02 18.46 3.03
C LEU A 82 -4.65 18.13 1.67
N ALA A 83 -5.79 17.44 1.64
CA ALA A 83 -6.53 17.20 0.42
C ALA A 83 -6.90 18.50 -0.34
N GLU A 84 -7.11 19.61 0.37
CA GLU A 84 -7.42 20.93 -0.21
C GLU A 84 -6.22 21.56 -0.92
N GLN A 85 -4.99 21.12 -0.57
CA GLN A 85 -3.73 21.63 -1.10
C GLN A 85 -3.08 20.66 -2.09
N PHE A 86 -3.55 19.42 -2.14
CA PHE A 86 -2.99 18.37 -2.99
C PHE A 86 -3.26 18.70 -4.46
N ASN A 87 -2.19 18.99 -5.21
CA ASN A 87 -2.28 19.37 -6.64
C ASN A 87 -1.06 18.88 -7.43
N PRO A 88 -1.02 17.60 -7.84
CA PRO A 88 0.13 17.00 -8.51
C PRO A 88 0.20 17.38 -10.01
N THR A 89 0.64 18.59 -10.32
CA THR A 89 0.69 19.13 -11.70
C THR A 89 1.74 18.46 -12.58
N ALA A 90 2.78 17.85 -11.99
CA ALA A 90 3.86 17.15 -12.69
C ALA A 90 3.76 15.60 -12.54
N PHE A 91 2.56 15.08 -12.30
CA PHE A 91 2.32 13.63 -12.27
C PHE A 91 2.32 13.06 -13.68
N HIS A 92 3.48 12.54 -14.11
CA HIS A 92 3.70 11.95 -15.43
C HIS A 92 4.18 10.49 -15.26
N PRO A 93 3.28 9.53 -14.95
CA PRO A 93 3.66 8.16 -14.62
C PRO A 93 4.39 7.42 -15.74
N GLU A 94 4.19 7.78 -16.99
CA GLU A 94 4.88 7.17 -18.13
C GLU A 94 6.41 7.28 -18.03
N ASP A 95 6.94 8.40 -17.57
CA ASP A 95 8.38 8.66 -17.55
C ASP A 95 9.10 7.69 -16.60
N TRP A 96 8.63 7.61 -15.35
CA TRP A 96 9.28 6.76 -14.35
C TRP A 96 8.91 5.27 -14.52
N LEU A 97 7.76 4.94 -15.09
CA LEU A 97 7.42 3.56 -15.46
C LEU A 97 8.25 3.06 -16.64
N SER A 98 8.55 3.92 -17.63
CA SER A 98 9.44 3.57 -18.74
C SER A 98 10.84 3.22 -18.25
N ALA A 99 11.40 4.05 -17.37
CA ALA A 99 12.72 3.77 -16.77
C ALA A 99 12.74 2.44 -16.00
N ALA A 100 11.69 2.14 -15.22
CA ALA A 100 11.56 0.85 -14.55
C ALA A 100 11.47 -0.32 -15.55
N LYS A 101 10.67 -0.18 -16.60
CA LYS A 101 10.55 -1.20 -17.65
C LYS A 101 11.87 -1.52 -18.32
N GLU A 102 12.64 -0.48 -18.67
CA GLU A 102 13.96 -0.62 -19.28
C GLU A 102 14.97 -1.33 -18.36
N ALA A 103 14.84 -1.11 -17.04
CA ALA A 103 15.64 -1.79 -16.02
C ALA A 103 15.23 -3.25 -15.76
N GLY A 104 14.10 -3.71 -16.32
CA GLY A 104 13.65 -5.10 -16.20
C GLY A 104 12.50 -5.32 -15.22
N PHE A 105 11.88 -4.25 -14.71
CA PHE A 105 10.65 -4.38 -13.94
C PHE A 105 9.51 -4.93 -14.81
N THR A 106 8.63 -5.71 -14.22
CA THR A 106 7.56 -6.43 -14.92
C THR A 106 6.17 -5.96 -14.54
N TYR A 107 6.01 -5.40 -13.37
CA TYR A 107 4.75 -4.87 -12.85
C TYR A 107 4.99 -3.61 -12.04
N ALA A 108 3.92 -2.86 -11.81
CA ALA A 108 3.90 -1.75 -10.87
C ALA A 108 2.66 -1.84 -9.98
N VAL A 109 2.70 -1.25 -8.79
CA VAL A 109 1.60 -1.19 -7.83
C VAL A 109 1.46 0.25 -7.34
N PHE A 110 0.29 0.85 -7.53
CA PHE A 110 0.01 2.25 -7.17
C PHE A 110 -0.97 2.34 -6.01
N THR A 111 -0.72 3.21 -5.04
CA THR A 111 -1.63 3.47 -3.91
C THR A 111 -2.88 4.21 -4.39
N CYS A 112 -3.94 3.47 -4.69
CA CYS A 112 -5.23 4.06 -5.07
C CYS A 112 -5.93 4.71 -3.87
N ARG A 113 -5.79 4.13 -2.69
CA ARG A 113 -6.26 4.66 -1.41
C ARG A 113 -5.47 4.03 -0.26
N HIS A 114 -4.89 4.85 0.60
CA HIS A 114 -4.26 4.41 1.85
C HIS A 114 -5.24 4.51 3.03
N HIS A 115 -4.81 4.23 4.26
CA HIS A 115 -5.67 4.25 5.47
C HIS A 115 -6.31 5.62 5.77
N ASP A 116 -5.79 6.71 5.19
CA ASP A 116 -6.37 8.06 5.32
C ASP A 116 -7.75 8.19 4.65
N GLY A 117 -8.10 7.25 3.77
CA GLY A 117 -9.38 7.22 3.09
C GLY A 117 -9.45 8.05 1.81
N PHE A 118 -8.36 8.75 1.40
CA PHE A 118 -8.38 9.57 0.18
C PHE A 118 -8.26 8.70 -1.07
N ALA A 119 -9.32 8.67 -1.88
CA ALA A 119 -9.34 7.95 -3.14
C ALA A 119 -8.69 8.79 -4.26
N MET A 120 -7.64 8.23 -4.88
CA MET A 120 -6.86 8.87 -5.95
C MET A 120 -7.55 8.83 -7.32
N TRP A 121 -8.84 8.52 -7.36
CA TRP A 121 -9.72 8.53 -8.53
C TRP A 121 -11.06 9.18 -8.16
N PRO A 122 -11.87 9.64 -9.14
CA PRO A 122 -13.16 10.27 -8.87
C PRO A 122 -14.22 9.21 -8.50
N SER A 123 -14.06 8.60 -7.31
CA SER A 123 -14.95 7.58 -6.80
C SER A 123 -16.39 8.07 -6.69
N ASP A 124 -17.36 7.22 -7.02
CA ASP A 124 -18.80 7.45 -6.78
C ASP A 124 -19.17 7.08 -5.34
N ALA A 125 -18.34 6.30 -4.67
CA ALA A 125 -18.52 5.89 -3.29
C ALA A 125 -17.74 6.83 -2.35
N GLY A 126 -18.48 7.51 -1.49
CA GLY A 126 -17.92 8.47 -0.52
C GLY A 126 -17.62 9.85 -1.12
N ASP A 127 -17.16 10.75 -0.25
CA ASP A 127 -16.91 12.17 -0.56
C ASP A 127 -15.42 12.54 -0.56
N PHE A 128 -14.55 11.67 -0.07
CA PHE A 128 -13.12 11.95 0.12
C PHE A 128 -12.27 11.37 -1.03
N SER A 129 -12.32 12.06 -2.17
CA SER A 129 -11.68 11.61 -3.40
C SER A 129 -11.29 12.76 -4.31
N THR A 130 -10.52 12.48 -5.35
CA THR A 130 -10.14 13.46 -6.37
C THR A 130 -11.36 14.12 -7.04
N ARG A 131 -12.54 13.51 -7.00
CA ARG A 131 -13.80 14.12 -7.47
C ARG A 131 -14.04 15.48 -6.84
N ASN A 132 -13.90 15.56 -5.51
CA ASN A 132 -14.24 16.75 -4.74
C ASN A 132 -13.04 17.68 -4.50
N TYR A 133 -11.82 17.14 -4.54
CA TYR A 133 -10.61 17.89 -4.14
C TYR A 133 -9.67 18.21 -5.31
N LEU A 134 -9.78 17.51 -6.45
CA LEU A 134 -8.87 17.70 -7.59
C LEU A 134 -9.64 17.87 -8.91
N GLY A 135 -10.84 18.43 -8.84
CA GLY A 135 -11.67 18.70 -10.03
C GLY A 135 -12.06 17.44 -10.82
N GLY A 136 -12.07 16.27 -10.18
CA GLY A 136 -12.38 14.99 -10.81
C GLY A 136 -11.23 14.36 -11.60
N ARG A 137 -9.98 14.84 -11.45
CA ARG A 137 -8.80 14.22 -12.08
C ARG A 137 -8.64 12.77 -11.63
N ASP A 138 -8.37 11.88 -12.56
CA ASP A 138 -8.25 10.44 -12.33
C ASP A 138 -6.79 9.99 -12.39
N LEU A 139 -6.09 10.09 -11.26
CA LEU A 139 -4.68 9.70 -11.15
C LEU A 139 -4.49 8.18 -11.30
N VAL A 140 -5.48 7.37 -10.90
CA VAL A 140 -5.47 5.93 -11.12
C VAL A 140 -5.58 5.61 -12.60
N GLY A 141 -6.49 6.30 -13.32
CA GLY A 141 -6.65 6.16 -14.76
C GLY A 141 -5.37 6.54 -15.53
N GLU A 142 -4.73 7.66 -15.17
CA GLU A 142 -3.45 8.09 -15.74
C GLU A 142 -2.35 7.05 -15.52
N TYR A 143 -2.23 6.51 -14.31
CA TYR A 143 -1.27 5.45 -13.98
C TYR A 143 -1.52 4.16 -14.77
N VAL A 144 -2.77 3.70 -14.83
CA VAL A 144 -3.14 2.47 -15.56
C VAL A 144 -2.85 2.61 -17.06
N ALA A 145 -3.18 3.76 -17.65
CA ALA A 145 -2.88 4.05 -19.05
C ALA A 145 -1.37 4.01 -19.33
N ALA A 146 -0.57 4.61 -18.45
CA ALA A 146 0.89 4.60 -18.56
C ALA A 146 1.47 3.19 -18.43
N CYS A 147 1.04 2.38 -17.45
CA CYS A 147 1.47 0.98 -17.34
C CYS A 147 1.26 0.19 -18.63
N ARG A 148 0.07 0.33 -19.24
CA ARG A 148 -0.25 -0.35 -20.51
C ARG A 148 0.62 0.12 -21.65
N LYS A 149 0.82 1.42 -21.76
CA LYS A 149 1.65 2.02 -22.81
C LYS A 149 3.08 1.51 -22.78
N VAL A 150 3.67 1.40 -21.58
CA VAL A 150 5.05 0.91 -21.41
C VAL A 150 5.15 -0.63 -21.32
N GLY A 151 4.02 -1.33 -21.23
CA GLY A 151 3.99 -2.80 -21.18
C GLY A 151 4.34 -3.37 -19.80
N LEU A 152 3.99 -2.69 -18.72
CA LEU A 152 4.02 -3.21 -17.35
C LEU A 152 2.66 -3.82 -16.98
N LYS A 153 2.68 -4.85 -16.15
CA LYS A 153 1.48 -5.38 -15.51
C LYS A 153 0.93 -4.37 -14.51
N VAL A 154 -0.40 -4.22 -14.50
CA VAL A 154 -1.09 -3.23 -13.68
C VAL A 154 -1.43 -3.81 -12.32
N GLY A 155 -0.83 -3.27 -11.27
CA GLY A 155 -1.17 -3.54 -9.88
C GLY A 155 -1.82 -2.32 -9.22
N LEU A 156 -2.85 -2.56 -8.43
CA LEU A 156 -3.53 -1.54 -7.64
C LEU A 156 -3.42 -1.90 -6.16
N TYR A 157 -2.91 -0.95 -5.37
CA TYR A 157 -2.94 -1.04 -3.91
C TYR A 157 -4.24 -0.41 -3.41
N TYR A 158 -4.88 -1.08 -2.48
CA TYR A 158 -6.06 -0.58 -1.80
C TYR A 158 -6.05 -0.97 -0.32
N SER A 159 -6.24 0.02 0.55
CA SER A 159 -6.42 -0.21 1.98
C SER A 159 -7.90 -0.34 2.32
N PRO A 160 -8.40 -1.52 2.73
CA PRO A 160 -9.74 -1.65 3.27
C PRO A 160 -9.96 -0.80 4.52
N PRO A 161 -9.08 -0.79 5.53
CA PRO A 161 -9.17 0.15 6.64
C PRO A 161 -9.25 1.60 6.17
N ASP A 162 -10.23 2.32 6.69
CA ASP A 162 -10.44 3.75 6.44
C ASP A 162 -10.55 4.48 7.79
N TRP A 163 -9.47 5.18 8.14
CA TRP A 163 -9.39 5.88 9.43
C TRP A 163 -10.27 7.12 9.47
N ARG A 164 -10.56 7.73 8.32
CA ARG A 164 -11.47 8.88 8.24
C ARG A 164 -12.93 8.41 8.39
N PHE A 165 -13.32 7.33 7.72
CA PHE A 165 -14.68 6.78 7.83
C PHE A 165 -14.95 6.31 9.27
N ASN A 166 -13.99 5.62 9.86
CA ASN A 166 -14.12 4.99 11.18
C ASN A 166 -13.60 5.84 12.33
N GLN A 167 -13.29 7.13 12.12
CA GLN A 167 -12.61 8.01 13.07
C GLN A 167 -13.20 8.05 14.49
N LYS A 168 -14.52 7.85 14.62
CA LYS A 168 -15.22 7.84 15.92
C LYS A 168 -15.07 6.50 16.67
N TYR A 169 -14.67 5.45 15.99
CA TYR A 169 -14.66 4.07 16.50
C TYR A 169 -13.24 3.50 16.58
N MET A 170 -12.25 4.37 16.57
CA MET A 170 -10.85 3.99 16.71
C MET A 170 -10.08 5.02 17.54
N SER A 171 -8.91 4.63 18.00
CA SER A 171 -7.98 5.53 18.66
C SER A 171 -6.84 5.90 17.71
N PHE A 172 -6.42 7.15 17.74
CA PHE A 172 -5.23 7.63 17.04
C PHE A 172 -3.97 7.59 17.91
N MET A 173 -3.95 6.71 18.91
CA MET A 173 -2.77 6.33 19.69
C MET A 173 -2.39 4.89 19.35
N ILE A 174 -1.17 4.69 18.83
CA ILE A 174 -0.67 3.34 18.55
C ILE A 174 -0.61 2.51 19.83
N GLY A 175 -1.13 1.28 19.75
CA GLY A 175 -1.10 0.32 20.84
C GLY A 175 -2.06 0.58 21.99
N SER A 176 -2.94 1.59 21.92
CA SER A 176 -3.94 1.89 22.96
C SER A 176 -4.94 0.74 23.25
N HIS A 177 -5.06 -0.22 22.35
CA HIS A 177 -5.88 -1.44 22.52
C HIS A 177 -5.05 -2.67 22.87
N SER A 178 -3.74 -2.53 23.01
CA SER A 178 -2.83 -3.66 23.21
C SER A 178 -2.59 -3.90 24.69
N GLU A 179 -2.70 -5.16 25.11
CA GLU A 179 -2.28 -5.60 26.46
C GLU A 179 -0.80 -5.31 26.75
N LYS A 180 0.00 -5.13 25.70
CA LYS A 180 1.42 -4.79 25.80
C LYS A 180 1.63 -3.36 26.33
N TYR A 181 0.67 -2.47 26.10
CA TYR A 181 0.75 -1.05 26.46
C TYR A 181 -0.48 -0.61 27.25
N PRO A 182 -0.71 -1.17 28.46
CA PRO A 182 -1.95 -0.96 29.22
C PRO A 182 -2.16 0.51 29.66
N ASP A 183 -1.08 1.29 29.71
CA ASP A 183 -1.12 2.70 30.16
C ASP A 183 -1.30 3.70 29.00
N ARG A 184 -1.41 3.23 27.73
CA ARG A 184 -1.63 4.11 26.60
C ARG A 184 -3.08 4.58 26.55
N PRO A 185 -3.33 5.91 26.61
CA PRO A 185 -4.68 6.43 26.55
C PRO A 185 -5.27 6.28 25.14
N TYR A 186 -6.59 6.27 25.03
CA TYR A 186 -7.25 6.51 23.76
C TYR A 186 -7.12 7.97 23.36
N LYS A 187 -6.96 8.25 22.07
CA LYS A 187 -6.89 9.60 21.51
C LYS A 187 -7.86 9.78 20.36
N ASP A 188 -8.48 10.97 20.31
CA ASP A 188 -9.36 11.39 19.23
C ASP A 188 -8.57 11.93 18.02
N VAL A 189 -9.29 12.44 17.02
CA VAL A 189 -8.74 13.03 15.78
C VAL A 189 -7.88 14.28 15.97
N ASP A 190 -7.90 14.89 17.15
CA ASP A 190 -7.07 16.03 17.53
C ASP A 190 -5.99 15.64 18.55
N HIS A 191 -5.76 14.35 18.73
CA HIS A 191 -4.86 13.76 19.74
C HIS A 191 -5.19 14.10 21.19
N ARG A 192 -6.45 14.48 21.46
CA ARG A 192 -6.92 14.68 22.84
C ARG A 192 -7.23 13.33 23.47
N VAL A 193 -6.87 13.19 24.74
CA VAL A 193 -7.19 11.98 25.49
C VAL A 193 -8.71 11.88 25.67
N ILE A 194 -9.25 10.68 25.42
CA ILE A 194 -10.65 10.32 25.60
C ILE A 194 -10.77 9.09 26.48
N ASP A 195 -11.86 8.99 27.22
CA ASP A 195 -12.05 7.92 28.22
C ASP A 195 -12.31 6.54 27.58
N ALA A 196 -12.98 6.50 26.45
CA ALA A 196 -13.31 5.25 25.77
C ALA A 196 -13.55 5.44 24.26
N ILE A 197 -13.34 4.35 23.50
CA ILE A 197 -13.80 4.22 22.13
C ILE A 197 -15.19 3.61 22.15
N PRO A 198 -16.22 4.28 21.58
CA PRO A 198 -17.55 3.70 21.54
C PRO A 198 -17.58 2.44 20.64
N PRO A 199 -18.45 1.47 20.93
CA PRO A 199 -18.64 0.34 20.07
C PRO A 199 -19.20 0.80 18.72
N MET A 200 -18.67 0.21 17.62
CA MET A 200 -19.12 0.54 16.28
C MET A 200 -20.54 -0.02 16.06
N PRO A 201 -21.55 0.81 15.74
CA PRO A 201 -22.92 0.37 15.47
C PRO A 201 -22.99 -0.52 14.21
N GLU A 202 -23.98 -1.37 14.17
CA GLU A 202 -24.15 -2.35 13.07
C GLU A 202 -24.48 -1.68 11.72
N ASP A 203 -25.27 -0.62 11.73
CA ASP A 203 -25.58 0.19 10.56
C ASP A 203 -24.32 0.90 10.02
N HIS A 204 -23.44 1.40 10.90
CA HIS A 204 -22.16 1.98 10.50
C HIS A 204 -21.24 0.93 9.85
N LYS A 205 -21.18 -0.29 10.42
CA LYS A 205 -20.41 -1.39 9.82
C LYS A 205 -20.94 -1.75 8.44
N THR A 206 -22.26 -1.84 8.27
CA THR A 206 -22.89 -2.12 6.98
C THR A 206 -22.52 -1.03 5.97
N ALA A 207 -22.71 0.24 6.32
CA ALA A 207 -22.36 1.36 5.44
C ALA A 207 -20.85 1.38 5.09
N TYR A 208 -19.98 1.04 6.02
CA TYR A 208 -18.55 0.93 5.79
C TYR A 208 -18.19 -0.16 4.77
N PHE A 209 -18.72 -1.37 4.92
CA PHE A 209 -18.45 -2.46 3.98
C PHE A 209 -19.07 -2.20 2.60
N ASP A 210 -20.27 -1.63 2.54
CA ASP A 210 -20.89 -1.21 1.28
C ASP A 210 -19.99 -0.21 0.54
N TYR A 211 -19.48 0.78 1.26
CA TYR A 211 -18.56 1.79 0.74
C TYR A 211 -17.24 1.17 0.24
N VAL A 212 -16.55 0.38 1.08
CA VAL A 212 -15.28 -0.27 0.72
C VAL A 212 -15.45 -1.20 -0.48
N ASN A 213 -16.48 -2.04 -0.46
CA ASN A 213 -16.74 -3.00 -1.54
C ASN A 213 -17.10 -2.27 -2.84
N ALA A 214 -17.86 -1.16 -2.78
CA ALA A 214 -18.16 -0.35 -3.95
C ALA A 214 -16.90 0.23 -4.58
N GLN A 215 -15.98 0.77 -3.78
CA GLN A 215 -14.70 1.28 -4.28
C GLN A 215 -13.83 0.20 -4.92
N VAL A 216 -13.76 -0.99 -4.33
CA VAL A 216 -13.02 -2.11 -4.94
C VAL A 216 -13.64 -2.52 -6.27
N ARG A 217 -14.99 -2.57 -6.37
CA ARG A 217 -15.68 -2.83 -7.65
C ARG A 217 -15.37 -1.77 -8.70
N GLU A 218 -15.33 -0.49 -8.32
CA GLU A 218 -14.94 0.59 -9.22
C GLU A 218 -13.55 0.34 -9.80
N LEU A 219 -12.56 0.04 -8.96
CA LEU A 219 -11.20 -0.24 -9.39
C LEU A 219 -11.11 -1.45 -10.32
N LEU A 220 -11.93 -2.48 -10.11
CA LEU A 220 -11.93 -3.70 -10.91
C LEU A 220 -12.76 -3.60 -12.20
N THR A 221 -13.59 -2.58 -12.36
CA THR A 221 -14.50 -2.46 -13.52
C THR A 221 -14.24 -1.26 -14.41
N ARG A 222 -13.69 -0.15 -13.87
CA ARG A 222 -13.52 1.09 -14.65
C ARG A 222 -12.28 1.12 -15.51
N TYR A 223 -11.24 0.39 -15.13
CA TYR A 223 -9.91 0.50 -15.73
C TYR A 223 -9.54 -0.68 -16.65
N GLY A 224 -10.52 -1.50 -17.07
CA GLY A 224 -10.27 -2.67 -17.89
C GLY A 224 -9.44 -3.73 -17.13
N ARG A 225 -8.48 -4.39 -17.81
CA ARG A 225 -7.70 -5.47 -17.19
C ARG A 225 -6.81 -4.96 -16.07
N ILE A 226 -6.95 -5.54 -14.89
CA ILE A 226 -6.06 -5.37 -13.73
C ILE A 226 -5.36 -6.70 -13.48
N ASP A 227 -4.04 -6.68 -13.33
CA ASP A 227 -3.24 -7.90 -13.21
C ASP A 227 -2.96 -8.28 -11.75
N LEU A 228 -2.96 -7.30 -10.82
CA LEU A 228 -2.69 -7.52 -9.40
C LEU A 228 -3.49 -6.57 -8.53
N LEU A 229 -4.09 -7.09 -7.45
CA LEU A 229 -4.72 -6.31 -6.38
C LEU A 229 -3.95 -6.55 -5.08
N TRP A 230 -3.38 -5.47 -4.56
CA TRP A 230 -2.58 -5.47 -3.36
C TRP A 230 -3.38 -4.82 -2.22
N PHE A 231 -4.02 -5.63 -1.40
CA PHE A 231 -4.70 -5.14 -0.21
C PHE A 231 -3.69 -4.82 0.90
N ASP A 232 -3.92 -3.74 1.63
CA ASP A 232 -3.15 -3.41 2.82
C ASP A 232 -4.03 -3.41 4.06
N GLY A 233 -3.80 -4.40 4.89
CA GLY A 233 -4.57 -4.63 6.08
C GLY A 233 -5.89 -5.32 5.86
N THR A 234 -6.40 -5.84 6.95
CA THR A 234 -7.72 -6.46 7.06
C THR A 234 -8.60 -5.63 7.99
N THR A 235 -9.89 -5.94 8.01
CA THR A 235 -10.84 -5.38 8.98
C THR A 235 -11.41 -6.53 9.81
N LYS A 236 -11.94 -6.22 11.00
CA LYS A 236 -12.81 -7.16 11.69
C LYS A 236 -14.03 -7.42 10.78
N ASP A 237 -14.66 -8.58 10.93
CA ASP A 237 -15.82 -8.97 10.11
C ASP A 237 -15.51 -9.10 8.59
N THR A 238 -14.35 -9.68 8.26
CA THR A 238 -13.90 -9.86 6.87
C THR A 238 -14.87 -10.63 5.98
N ASP A 239 -15.86 -11.32 6.56
CA ASP A 239 -16.92 -12.00 5.81
C ASP A 239 -17.83 -11.03 5.05
N ARG A 240 -17.85 -9.75 5.44
CA ARG A 240 -18.56 -8.67 4.76
C ARG A 240 -17.74 -8.02 3.64
N ALA A 241 -16.42 -8.23 3.63
CA ALA A 241 -15.57 -7.73 2.56
C ALA A 241 -15.88 -8.47 1.26
N ILE A 242 -15.60 -7.80 0.13
CA ILE A 242 -15.70 -8.41 -1.20
C ILE A 242 -15.01 -9.78 -1.23
N SER A 243 -15.66 -10.79 -1.76
CA SER A 243 -15.12 -12.15 -1.78
C SER A 243 -14.10 -12.34 -2.90
N ILE A 244 -13.22 -13.35 -2.75
CA ILE A 244 -12.26 -13.70 -3.80
C ILE A 244 -12.99 -14.21 -5.07
N GLU A 245 -14.13 -14.86 -4.90
CA GLU A 245 -14.96 -15.35 -6.00
C GLU A 245 -15.48 -14.18 -6.83
N GLU A 246 -15.96 -13.12 -6.18
CA GLU A 246 -16.43 -11.90 -6.86
C GLU A 246 -15.28 -11.18 -7.56
N ILE A 247 -14.13 -11.02 -6.90
CA ILE A 247 -12.94 -10.42 -7.50
C ILE A 247 -12.52 -11.18 -8.76
N ARG A 248 -12.48 -12.51 -8.72
CA ARG A 248 -12.12 -13.35 -9.87
C ARG A 248 -13.21 -13.41 -10.94
N ALA A 249 -14.48 -13.21 -10.57
CA ALA A 249 -15.54 -13.07 -11.57
C ALA A 249 -15.40 -11.77 -12.38
N LEU A 250 -14.98 -10.68 -11.71
CA LEU A 250 -14.71 -9.40 -12.38
C LEU A 250 -13.39 -9.40 -13.16
N GLN A 251 -12.35 -10.04 -12.62
CA GLN A 251 -10.99 -10.07 -13.17
C GLN A 251 -10.40 -11.50 -13.08
N PRO A 252 -10.72 -12.41 -14.00
CA PRO A 252 -10.35 -13.84 -13.89
C PRO A 252 -8.84 -14.11 -13.77
N GLN A 253 -8.01 -13.21 -14.31
CA GLN A 253 -6.54 -13.31 -14.32
C GLN A 253 -5.84 -12.59 -13.16
N ILE A 254 -6.60 -12.00 -12.24
CA ILE A 254 -6.02 -11.17 -11.18
C ILE A 254 -5.26 -12.02 -10.15
N VAL A 255 -4.15 -11.49 -9.69
CA VAL A 255 -3.41 -12.01 -8.54
C VAL A 255 -3.73 -11.14 -7.32
N VAL A 256 -4.01 -11.75 -6.18
CA VAL A 256 -4.38 -11.03 -4.95
C VAL A 256 -3.46 -11.48 -3.81
N ASN A 257 -2.92 -10.53 -3.05
CA ASN A 257 -2.11 -10.83 -1.87
C ASN A 257 -2.97 -11.33 -0.70
N ASP A 258 -2.32 -11.76 0.37
CA ASP A 258 -2.95 -12.43 1.51
C ASP A 258 -3.43 -11.49 2.64
N ARG A 259 -3.28 -10.17 2.52
CA ARG A 259 -3.52 -9.26 3.66
C ARG A 259 -5.01 -9.07 4.01
N LEU A 260 -5.91 -9.02 3.04
CA LEU A 260 -7.34 -8.77 3.33
C LEU A 260 -7.96 -9.84 4.23
N TRP A 261 -7.62 -11.09 4.02
CA TRP A 261 -8.20 -12.23 4.74
C TRP A 261 -7.22 -12.87 5.73
N GLY A 262 -6.10 -12.19 6.02
CA GLY A 262 -5.03 -12.67 6.88
C GLY A 262 -3.95 -13.44 6.13
N PHE A 263 -2.73 -13.36 6.65
CA PHE A 263 -1.56 -13.98 6.04
C PHE A 263 -1.77 -15.48 5.76
N GLY A 264 -1.41 -15.91 4.55
CA GLY A 264 -1.63 -17.27 4.08
C GLY A 264 -2.96 -17.51 3.36
N ASN A 265 -3.84 -16.52 3.24
CA ASN A 265 -5.17 -16.61 2.62
C ASN A 265 -5.25 -15.88 1.27
N GLY A 266 -4.16 -15.77 0.53
CA GLY A 266 -4.06 -15.12 -0.77
C GLY A 266 -3.44 -16.02 -1.84
N ASP A 267 -3.23 -15.44 -3.01
CA ASP A 267 -2.47 -16.12 -4.08
C ASP A 267 -0.98 -16.19 -3.74
N TYR A 268 -0.49 -15.26 -2.93
CA TYR A 268 0.91 -15.18 -2.48
C TYR A 268 1.00 -14.49 -1.10
N CYS A 269 2.08 -14.78 -0.38
CA CYS A 269 2.38 -14.17 0.91
C CYS A 269 3.09 -12.84 0.74
N SER A 270 2.60 -11.80 1.38
CA SER A 270 3.16 -10.43 1.39
C SER A 270 3.61 -9.97 2.80
N GLU A 271 3.90 -10.90 3.70
CA GLU A 271 4.28 -10.56 5.09
C GLU A 271 5.70 -9.97 5.24
N TYR A 272 6.55 -10.13 4.21
CA TYR A 272 7.95 -9.69 4.26
C TYR A 272 8.07 -8.19 3.93
N GLU A 273 7.53 -7.34 4.80
CA GLU A 273 7.63 -5.90 4.68
C GLU A 273 8.92 -5.39 5.33
N CYS A 274 9.73 -4.65 4.59
CA CYS A 274 11.03 -4.12 5.02
C CYS A 274 11.99 -5.15 5.62
N ARG A 275 11.76 -6.44 5.36
CA ARG A 275 12.60 -7.54 5.84
C ARG A 275 12.77 -8.61 4.78
N LEU A 276 13.83 -9.40 4.90
CA LEU A 276 14.11 -10.54 4.04
C LEU A 276 13.95 -11.83 4.83
N PRO A 277 13.51 -12.93 4.20
CA PRO A 277 13.51 -14.23 4.85
C PRO A 277 14.94 -14.75 5.03
N GLU A 278 15.22 -15.35 6.19
CA GLU A 278 16.51 -15.99 6.49
C GLU A 278 16.64 -17.38 5.84
N LYS A 279 15.51 -18.01 5.60
CA LYS A 279 15.39 -19.31 4.90
C LYS A 279 14.27 -19.24 3.88
N LYS A 280 14.24 -20.18 2.94
CA LYS A 280 13.16 -20.27 1.95
C LYS A 280 11.81 -20.32 2.67
N PRO A 281 10.87 -19.39 2.38
CA PRO A 281 9.52 -19.43 2.93
C PRO A 281 8.79 -20.72 2.57
N GLU A 282 7.92 -21.17 3.44
CA GLU A 282 7.08 -22.35 3.20
C GLU A 282 5.91 -22.06 2.24
N TYR A 283 5.62 -20.78 2.02
CA TYR A 283 4.60 -20.36 1.06
C TYR A 283 5.02 -20.67 -0.38
N PRO A 284 4.10 -21.15 -1.22
CA PRO A 284 4.40 -21.49 -2.61
C PRO A 284 4.75 -20.27 -3.49
N ALA A 285 4.32 -19.09 -3.08
CA ALA A 285 4.67 -17.81 -3.69
C ALA A 285 4.73 -16.73 -2.62
N TRP A 286 5.68 -15.81 -2.73
CA TRP A 286 5.87 -14.73 -1.76
C TRP A 286 6.51 -13.50 -2.42
N GLU A 287 6.30 -12.36 -1.79
CA GLU A 287 6.83 -11.07 -2.20
C GLU A 287 7.41 -10.35 -0.97
N THR A 288 8.50 -9.62 -1.13
CA THR A 288 8.99 -8.67 -0.15
C THR A 288 8.92 -7.26 -0.72
N CYS A 289 8.48 -6.30 0.09
CA CYS A 289 8.44 -4.90 -0.29
C CYS A 289 9.37 -4.05 0.58
N HIS A 290 10.07 -3.10 -0.05
CA HIS A 290 11.05 -2.25 0.61
C HIS A 290 10.97 -0.82 0.10
N SER A 291 11.14 0.17 1.01
CA SER A 291 11.46 1.52 0.59
C SER A 291 12.83 1.55 -0.09
N TRP A 292 12.87 2.07 -1.33
CA TRP A 292 14.11 2.15 -2.10
C TRP A 292 14.94 3.39 -1.75
N HIS A 293 14.28 4.45 -1.27
CA HIS A 293 14.97 5.65 -0.78
C HIS A 293 15.42 5.49 0.69
N VAL A 294 16.36 6.34 1.12
CA VAL A 294 16.94 6.28 2.49
C VAL A 294 16.12 7.05 3.53
N GLY A 295 15.06 7.75 3.13
CA GLY A 295 14.21 8.52 4.04
C GLY A 295 13.46 7.69 5.08
N GLY A 296 13.33 6.37 4.86
CA GLY A 296 12.76 5.43 5.84
C GLY A 296 11.24 5.40 5.90
N GLY A 297 10.54 6.25 5.14
CA GLY A 297 9.07 6.27 4.98
C GLY A 297 8.62 5.57 3.70
N TRP A 298 7.30 5.53 3.50
CA TRP A 298 6.68 5.03 2.28
C TRP A 298 6.42 6.13 1.27
N SER A 299 5.95 7.32 1.72
CA SER A 299 5.77 8.49 0.86
C SER A 299 7.01 9.40 0.82
N TYR A 300 6.88 10.56 0.15
CA TYR A 300 7.99 11.51 0.04
C TYR A 300 8.23 12.21 1.37
N VAL A 301 9.32 11.85 2.00
CA VAL A 301 9.78 12.37 3.30
C VAL A 301 11.20 12.90 3.17
N ILE A 302 11.73 13.51 4.21
CA ILE A 302 13.12 14.02 4.23
C ILE A 302 14.10 12.92 3.81
N ASN A 303 15.03 13.23 2.91
CA ASN A 303 15.96 12.29 2.26
C ASN A 303 15.32 11.26 1.30
N ALA A 304 14.05 11.40 0.93
CA ALA A 304 13.44 10.53 -0.09
C ALA A 304 14.02 10.75 -1.50
N ASP A 305 14.77 11.81 -1.72
CA ASP A 305 15.54 12.08 -2.93
C ASP A 305 16.90 11.34 -2.97
N LYS A 306 17.26 10.60 -1.92
CA LYS A 306 18.47 9.76 -1.85
C LYS A 306 18.07 8.29 -1.87
N TYR A 307 18.67 7.53 -2.78
CA TYR A 307 18.37 6.11 -2.94
C TYR A 307 19.41 5.24 -2.22
N ARG A 308 19.02 4.02 -1.86
CA ARG A 308 19.89 3.05 -1.22
C ARG A 308 21.00 2.64 -2.19
N PRO A 309 22.22 2.31 -1.69
CA PRO A 309 23.30 1.84 -2.53
C PRO A 309 22.89 0.62 -3.37
N LEU A 310 23.45 0.51 -4.59
CA LEU A 310 23.22 -0.63 -5.48
C LEU A 310 23.44 -1.98 -4.78
N SER A 311 24.48 -2.08 -3.92
CA SER A 311 24.77 -3.31 -3.17
C SER A 311 23.62 -3.76 -2.26
N ASP A 312 22.90 -2.82 -1.64
CA ASP A 312 21.73 -3.14 -0.81
C ASP A 312 20.57 -3.67 -1.68
N THR A 313 20.32 -3.03 -2.81
CA THR A 313 19.25 -3.46 -3.75
C THR A 313 19.56 -4.81 -4.37
N MET A 314 20.83 -5.02 -4.77
CA MET A 314 21.30 -6.30 -5.31
C MET A 314 21.21 -7.42 -4.28
N HIS A 315 21.57 -7.16 -3.01
CA HIS A 315 21.39 -8.14 -1.94
C HIS A 315 19.93 -8.61 -1.80
N LYS A 316 18.97 -7.67 -1.83
CA LYS A 316 17.54 -8.01 -1.78
C LYS A 316 17.11 -8.86 -2.98
N TYR A 317 17.55 -8.46 -4.18
CA TYR A 317 17.28 -9.21 -5.39
C TYR A 317 17.84 -10.64 -5.34
N GLU A 318 19.10 -10.81 -4.89
CA GLU A 318 19.75 -12.12 -4.77
C GLU A 318 19.04 -13.04 -3.78
N VAL A 319 18.55 -12.50 -2.64
CA VAL A 319 17.75 -13.29 -1.69
C VAL A 319 16.43 -13.73 -2.32
N CYS A 320 15.74 -12.84 -3.03
CA CYS A 320 14.53 -13.19 -3.77
C CYS A 320 14.83 -14.25 -4.85
N ARG A 321 15.89 -14.09 -5.61
CA ARG A 321 16.34 -15.07 -6.62
C ARG A 321 16.65 -16.43 -6.01
N ARG A 322 17.35 -16.44 -4.88
CA ARG A 322 17.75 -17.67 -4.16
C ARG A 322 16.53 -18.44 -3.64
N PHE A 323 15.53 -17.75 -3.14
CA PHE A 323 14.39 -18.38 -2.47
C PHE A 323 13.09 -18.39 -3.29
N GLY A 324 13.12 -17.84 -4.50
CA GLY A 324 11.98 -17.87 -5.44
C GLY A 324 10.86 -16.88 -5.08
N GLY A 325 11.20 -15.69 -4.58
CA GLY A 325 10.24 -14.64 -4.27
C GLY A 325 10.33 -13.44 -5.22
N ASN A 326 9.35 -12.55 -5.15
CA ASN A 326 9.33 -11.30 -5.89
C ASN A 326 9.85 -10.13 -5.04
N LEU A 327 10.47 -9.14 -5.69
CA LEU A 327 10.98 -7.93 -5.05
C LEU A 327 10.17 -6.73 -5.51
N LEU A 328 9.48 -6.07 -4.57
CA LEU A 328 8.69 -4.86 -4.79
C LEU A 328 9.40 -3.66 -4.15
N LEU A 329 9.94 -2.75 -4.99
CA LEU A 329 10.72 -1.59 -4.56
C LEU A 329 9.89 -0.31 -4.62
N ASN A 330 9.78 0.37 -3.49
CA ASN A 330 8.94 1.55 -3.35
C ASN A 330 9.66 2.84 -3.71
N ILE A 331 9.02 3.62 -4.58
CA ILE A 331 9.34 5.01 -4.85
C ILE A 331 8.26 5.92 -4.27
N ALA A 332 8.63 7.18 -4.04
CA ALA A 332 7.76 8.18 -3.46
C ALA A 332 7.81 9.46 -4.31
N PRO A 333 6.79 9.74 -5.12
CA PRO A 333 6.69 11.01 -5.83
C PRO A 333 6.59 12.21 -4.89
N ARG A 334 7.14 13.36 -5.30
CA ARG A 334 7.01 14.66 -4.61
C ARG A 334 5.57 15.16 -4.63
N ALA A 335 5.29 16.22 -3.90
CA ALA A 335 3.97 16.85 -3.82
C ALA A 335 3.39 17.23 -5.19
N ASP A 336 4.23 17.66 -6.11
CA ASP A 336 3.84 17.97 -7.50
C ASP A 336 3.65 16.75 -8.40
N GLY A 337 3.92 15.55 -7.89
CA GLY A 337 3.84 14.28 -8.62
C GLY A 337 5.12 13.90 -9.38
N SER A 338 6.16 14.74 -9.39
CA SER A 338 7.45 14.42 -9.99
C SER A 338 8.22 13.38 -9.16
N VAL A 339 9.12 12.66 -9.80
CA VAL A 339 10.03 11.71 -9.12
C VAL A 339 11.45 12.28 -9.13
N PRO A 340 12.22 12.14 -8.02
CA PRO A 340 13.59 12.65 -7.95
C PRO A 340 14.51 12.11 -9.05
N ASP A 341 15.45 12.93 -9.57
CA ASP A 341 16.43 12.51 -10.58
C ASP A 341 17.29 11.31 -10.12
N ALA A 342 17.53 11.21 -8.81
CA ALA A 342 18.23 10.07 -8.21
C ALA A 342 17.53 8.73 -8.44
N TYR A 343 16.20 8.71 -8.62
CA TYR A 343 15.48 7.51 -9.04
C TYR A 343 15.98 7.01 -10.40
N TYR A 344 16.04 7.90 -11.39
CA TYR A 344 16.45 7.53 -12.76
C TYR A 344 17.89 7.01 -12.80
N ALA A 345 18.77 7.59 -12.01
CA ALA A 345 20.14 7.10 -11.85
C ALA A 345 20.17 5.70 -11.23
N SER A 346 19.43 5.51 -10.11
CA SER A 346 19.41 4.24 -9.37
C SER A 346 18.74 3.11 -10.14
N VAL A 347 17.64 3.38 -10.83
CA VAL A 347 16.93 2.37 -11.63
C VAL A 347 17.78 1.94 -12.83
N LYS A 348 18.47 2.88 -13.47
CA LYS A 348 19.40 2.58 -14.57
C LYS A 348 20.57 1.72 -14.09
N GLU A 349 21.24 2.11 -12.99
CA GLU A 349 22.37 1.38 -12.41
C GLU A 349 21.98 -0.05 -12.04
N PHE A 350 20.82 -0.23 -11.40
CA PHE A 350 20.28 -1.54 -11.06
C PHE A 350 19.98 -2.38 -12.29
N GLY A 351 19.35 -1.81 -13.32
CA GLY A 351 19.08 -2.47 -14.59
C GLY A 351 20.35 -2.88 -15.34
N ASP A 352 21.39 -2.03 -15.33
CA ASP A 352 22.71 -2.36 -15.91
C ASP A 352 23.34 -3.58 -15.23
N GLU A 353 23.24 -3.67 -13.89
CA GLU A 353 23.77 -4.81 -13.13
C GLU A 353 22.98 -6.09 -13.41
N LEU A 354 21.65 -6.01 -13.46
CA LEU A 354 20.81 -7.17 -13.80
C LEU A 354 21.12 -7.76 -15.18
N ARG A 355 21.49 -6.92 -16.16
CA ARG A 355 21.87 -7.37 -17.50
C ARG A 355 23.16 -8.18 -17.51
N LYS A 356 24.07 -7.94 -16.56
CA LYS A 356 25.33 -8.72 -16.42
C LYS A 356 25.10 -10.14 -15.84
N LEU A 357 23.94 -10.37 -15.21
CA LEU A 357 23.59 -11.66 -14.61
C LEU A 357 22.91 -12.63 -15.60
N LYS A 358 22.56 -12.15 -16.78
CA LYS A 358 21.98 -12.93 -17.88
C LYS A 358 23.07 -13.48 -18.77
#